data_d1a9f208acc4cb7d4c1ad4fafe7525bb
#
_entry.id   d1a9f208acc4cb7d4c1ad4fafe7525bb
#
_cell.length_a   1.000
_cell.length_b   1.000
_cell.length_c   1.000
_cell.angle_alpha   90.00
_cell.angle_beta   90.00
_cell.angle_gamma   90.00
#
_symmetry.space_group_name_H-M   'P 1'
#
loop_
_entity.id
_entity.type
_entity.pdbx_description
1 polymer ?
#
loop_
_entity_poly.entity_id
_entity_poly.type
_entity_poly.pdbx_seq_one_letter_code
_entity_poly.pdbx_strand_id
1 'polypeptide(L)'
;MKDLRYGIEIEMTGLSRGKAAETLAGFFGTRAEHTGGSYDAYAVRDAQDRVWKLVSDGSIQTQKKVRGQTVHADSTYSVELVSPVCVYEDIGTIQEIVRALRRNSALVNDSCGIHVHVGAEKFDAQHQRNITNIMASKEELIYKALQ
;
A
#
# COMPACT_ATOMS: atom_id res chain seq x y z
N MET A 1 6.75 -20.81 -4.35
CA MET A 1 6.60 -19.39 -4.04
C MET A 1 5.65 -18.68 -5.01
N LYS A 2 5.72 -18.95 -6.34
CA LYS A 2 4.82 -18.31 -7.32
C LYS A 2 3.33 -18.61 -7.13
N ASP A 3 2.99 -19.67 -6.40
CA ASP A 3 1.61 -20.11 -6.16
C ASP A 3 1.01 -19.56 -4.86
N LEU A 4 1.73 -18.69 -4.15
CA LEU A 4 1.23 -18.02 -2.94
C LEU A 4 0.40 -16.80 -3.32
N ARG A 5 -0.73 -16.64 -2.64
CA ARG A 5 -1.52 -15.41 -2.68
C ARG A 5 -1.01 -14.43 -1.64
N TYR A 6 -1.08 -13.16 -1.93
CA TYR A 6 -0.69 -12.12 -1.01
C TYR A 6 -1.58 -10.88 -1.13
N GLY A 7 -1.56 -10.03 -0.12
CA GLY A 7 -2.07 -8.67 -0.14
C GLY A 7 -0.95 -7.71 0.21
N ILE A 8 -1.03 -6.48 -0.25
CA ILE A 8 -0.06 -5.44 0.09
C ILE A 8 -0.79 -4.17 0.50
N GLU A 9 -0.30 -3.54 1.56
CA GLU A 9 -0.69 -2.21 2.00
C GLU A 9 0.52 -1.30 1.88
N ILE A 10 0.35 -0.13 1.27
CA ILE A 10 1.43 0.83 1.04
C ILE A 10 1.00 2.19 1.55
N GLU A 11 1.66 2.66 2.59
CA GLU A 11 1.39 3.95 3.21
C GLU A 11 2.14 5.07 2.50
N MET A 12 1.48 6.22 2.38
CA MET A 12 2.04 7.39 1.72
C MET A 12 1.34 8.68 2.16
N THR A 13 1.97 9.78 1.82
CA THR A 13 1.44 11.14 1.97
C THR A 13 1.77 11.95 0.71
N GLY A 14 1.68 13.27 0.73
CA GLY A 14 2.07 14.14 -0.39
C GLY A 14 0.96 14.42 -1.38
N LEU A 15 -0.01 13.53 -1.53
CA LEU A 15 -1.24 13.71 -2.30
C LEU A 15 -2.45 13.35 -1.43
N SER A 16 -3.64 13.88 -1.77
CA SER A 16 -4.87 13.50 -1.06
C SER A 16 -5.36 12.11 -1.49
N ARG A 17 -6.16 11.46 -0.63
CA ARG A 17 -6.79 10.17 -0.94
C ARG A 17 -7.61 10.22 -2.23
N GLY A 18 -8.42 11.28 -2.41
CA GLY A 18 -9.17 11.46 -3.65
C GLY A 18 -8.25 11.52 -4.86
N LYS A 19 -7.12 12.26 -4.78
CA LYS A 19 -6.13 12.35 -5.87
C LYS A 19 -5.43 11.01 -6.13
N ALA A 20 -5.13 10.25 -5.08
CA ALA A 20 -4.58 8.90 -5.20
C ALA A 20 -5.59 7.97 -5.91
N ALA A 21 -6.88 8.04 -5.53
CA ALA A 21 -7.95 7.26 -6.15
C ALA A 21 -8.15 7.62 -7.63
N GLU A 22 -8.14 8.91 -7.98
CA GLU A 22 -8.18 9.37 -9.39
C GLU A 22 -6.98 8.87 -10.19
N THR A 23 -5.77 8.90 -9.59
CA THR A 23 -4.55 8.42 -10.23
C THR A 23 -4.64 6.92 -10.52
N LEU A 24 -5.15 6.15 -9.56
CA LEU A 24 -5.33 4.71 -9.70
C LEU A 24 -6.43 4.37 -10.72
N ALA A 25 -7.54 5.10 -10.70
CA ALA A 25 -8.62 4.96 -11.66
C ALA A 25 -8.14 5.27 -13.10
N GLY A 26 -7.35 6.32 -13.25
CA GLY A 26 -6.71 6.65 -14.54
C GLY A 26 -5.73 5.59 -15.01
N PHE A 27 -4.98 4.96 -14.10
CA PHE A 27 -4.09 3.85 -14.41
C PHE A 27 -4.84 2.63 -14.95
N PHE A 28 -5.98 2.27 -14.36
CA PHE A 28 -6.80 1.12 -14.78
C PHE A 28 -7.81 1.45 -15.89
N GLY A 29 -8.00 2.73 -16.25
CA GLY A 29 -9.03 3.15 -17.19
C GLY A 29 -10.45 2.99 -16.64
N THR A 30 -10.62 3.13 -15.31
CA THR A 30 -11.90 2.94 -14.60
C THR A 30 -12.30 4.22 -13.85
N ARG A 31 -13.16 4.10 -12.84
CA ARG A 31 -13.61 5.22 -12.02
C ARG A 31 -13.27 4.96 -10.54
N ALA A 32 -12.95 6.04 -9.83
CA ALA A 32 -12.86 6.03 -8.38
C ALA A 32 -14.25 6.28 -7.78
N GLU A 33 -14.61 5.50 -6.77
CA GLU A 33 -15.84 5.62 -6.00
C GLU A 33 -15.48 6.00 -4.56
N HIS A 34 -16.01 7.11 -4.05
CA HIS A 34 -15.88 7.47 -2.63
C HIS A 34 -16.88 6.66 -1.82
N THR A 35 -16.42 5.71 -1.06
CA THR A 35 -17.27 4.83 -0.23
C THR A 35 -17.42 5.33 1.20
N GLY A 36 -16.60 6.30 1.62
CA GLY A 36 -16.71 6.97 2.91
C GLY A 36 -16.36 6.08 4.08
N GLY A 37 -17.18 6.13 5.15
CA GLY A 37 -16.96 5.40 6.39
C GLY A 37 -15.90 6.04 7.27
N SER A 38 -15.53 5.36 8.38
CA SER A 38 -14.55 5.86 9.37
C SER A 38 -13.15 6.07 8.80
N TYR A 39 -12.82 5.39 7.72
CA TYR A 39 -11.52 5.48 7.03
C TYR A 39 -11.56 6.42 5.81
N ASP A 40 -12.68 7.12 5.57
CA ASP A 40 -12.88 8.01 4.41
C ASP A 40 -12.38 7.35 3.11
N ALA A 41 -12.88 6.14 2.86
CA ALA A 41 -12.36 5.21 1.87
C ALA A 41 -12.79 5.55 0.43
N TYR A 42 -11.90 5.22 -0.51
CA TYR A 42 -12.19 5.17 -1.94
C TYR A 42 -11.97 3.75 -2.46
N ALA A 43 -12.80 3.32 -3.40
CA ALA A 43 -12.67 2.06 -4.11
C ALA A 43 -12.38 2.31 -5.59
N VAL A 44 -11.46 1.52 -6.17
CA VAL A 44 -11.15 1.53 -7.60
C VAL A 44 -11.09 0.09 -8.08
N ARG A 45 -11.77 -0.21 -9.19
CA ARG A 45 -11.75 -1.55 -9.78
C ARG A 45 -10.68 -1.65 -10.86
N ASP A 46 -9.99 -2.79 -10.91
CA ASP A 46 -9.09 -3.10 -12.01
C ASP A 46 -9.84 -3.81 -13.17
N ALA A 47 -9.10 -4.20 -14.21
CA ALA A 47 -9.66 -4.87 -15.39
C ALA A 47 -10.25 -6.27 -15.08
N GLN A 48 -9.91 -6.88 -13.94
CA GLN A 48 -10.44 -8.14 -13.46
C GLN A 48 -11.58 -7.95 -12.44
N ASP A 49 -12.10 -6.73 -12.31
CA ASP A 49 -13.14 -6.33 -11.35
C ASP A 49 -12.72 -6.50 -9.87
N ARG A 50 -11.44 -6.64 -9.59
CA ARG A 50 -10.91 -6.67 -8.22
C ARG A 50 -10.90 -5.26 -7.65
N VAL A 51 -11.14 -5.14 -6.34
CA VAL A 51 -11.25 -3.84 -5.67
C VAL A 51 -9.93 -3.47 -4.99
N TRP A 52 -9.36 -2.37 -5.42
CA TRP A 52 -8.28 -1.65 -4.74
C TRP A 52 -8.90 -0.56 -3.87
N LYS A 53 -8.35 -0.32 -2.69
CA LYS A 53 -8.86 0.72 -1.78
C LYS A 53 -7.78 1.74 -1.46
N LEU A 54 -8.19 2.99 -1.27
CA LEU A 54 -7.39 4.05 -0.67
C LEU A 54 -8.11 4.42 0.63
N VAL A 55 -7.42 4.26 1.76
CA VAL A 55 -7.99 4.50 3.08
C VAL A 55 -7.12 5.46 3.89
N SER A 56 -7.69 6.01 4.95
CA SER A 56 -6.95 6.80 5.94
C SER A 56 -6.30 5.88 6.95
N ASP A 57 -5.03 6.12 7.28
CA ASP A 57 -4.35 5.54 8.42
C ASP A 57 -3.90 6.64 9.39
N GLY A 58 -4.24 6.50 10.68
CA GLY A 58 -3.95 7.50 11.71
C GLY A 58 -2.47 7.56 12.14
N SER A 59 -1.65 6.57 11.76
CA SER A 59 -0.22 6.53 12.07
C SER A 59 0.60 7.46 11.17
N ILE A 60 0.08 7.78 9.97
CA ILE A 60 0.79 8.55 8.96
C ILE A 60 0.90 10.03 9.35
N GLN A 61 2.12 10.53 9.47
CA GLN A 61 2.41 11.95 9.61
C GLN A 61 2.23 12.64 8.25
N THR A 62 1.09 13.33 8.12
CA THR A 62 0.67 13.90 6.84
C THR A 62 1.49 15.10 6.41
N GLN A 63 1.93 15.10 5.17
CA GLN A 63 2.76 16.15 4.56
C GLN A 63 2.32 16.43 3.14
N LYS A 64 2.64 17.63 2.63
CA LYS A 64 2.50 18.00 1.22
C LYS A 64 3.60 18.95 0.79
N LYS A 65 3.84 19.07 -0.51
CA LYS A 65 4.75 20.08 -1.05
C LYS A 65 3.99 21.36 -1.39
N VAL A 66 4.49 22.49 -0.86
CA VAL A 66 4.03 23.84 -1.22
C VAL A 66 5.24 24.65 -1.65
N ARG A 67 5.26 25.10 -2.90
CA ARG A 67 6.39 25.86 -3.49
C ARG A 67 7.74 25.15 -3.32
N GLY A 68 7.75 23.81 -3.45
CA GLY A 68 8.96 22.99 -3.32
C GLY A 68 9.33 22.60 -1.88
N GLN A 69 8.71 23.19 -0.87
CA GLN A 69 8.96 22.86 0.54
C GLN A 69 7.93 21.84 1.04
N THR A 70 8.36 20.89 1.86
CA THR A 70 7.50 19.95 2.55
C THR A 70 6.92 20.62 3.79
N VAL A 71 5.59 20.63 3.90
CA VAL A 71 4.86 21.20 5.03
C VAL A 71 3.86 20.19 5.58
N HIS A 72 3.42 20.37 6.82
CA HIS A 72 2.34 19.56 7.40
C HIS A 72 1.04 19.73 6.59
N ALA A 73 0.26 18.66 6.49
CA ALA A 73 -1.01 18.63 5.78
C ALA A 73 -2.13 18.11 6.69
N ASP A 74 -3.37 18.28 6.28
CA ASP A 74 -4.54 17.73 6.97
C ASP A 74 -4.68 16.21 6.72
N SER A 75 -5.62 15.56 7.41
CA SER A 75 -5.83 14.12 7.37
C SER A 75 -6.23 13.56 6.00
N THR A 76 -6.64 14.38 5.05
CA THR A 76 -6.93 13.92 3.67
C THR A 76 -5.68 13.45 2.92
N TYR A 77 -4.49 13.87 3.41
CA TYR A 77 -3.17 13.45 2.89
C TYR A 77 -2.61 12.20 3.57
N SER A 78 -3.36 11.58 4.50
CA SER A 78 -3.07 10.24 5.00
C SER A 78 -3.63 9.24 4.00
N VAL A 79 -2.79 8.46 3.36
CA VAL A 79 -3.17 7.55 2.27
C VAL A 79 -2.51 6.20 2.47
N GLU A 80 -3.31 5.18 2.60
CA GLU A 80 -2.90 3.79 2.53
C GLU A 80 -3.55 3.14 1.31
N LEU A 81 -2.74 2.65 0.39
CA LEU A 81 -3.17 1.85 -0.74
C LEU A 81 -3.29 0.38 -0.30
N VAL A 82 -4.49 -0.16 -0.33
CA VAL A 82 -4.76 -1.58 -0.01
C VAL A 82 -5.07 -2.34 -1.30
N SER A 83 -4.26 -3.35 -1.60
CA SER A 83 -4.48 -4.20 -2.77
C SER A 83 -5.62 -5.21 -2.55
N PRO A 84 -6.26 -5.73 -3.61
CA PRO A 84 -6.99 -6.98 -3.54
C PRO A 84 -6.03 -8.15 -3.24
N VAL A 85 -6.57 -9.36 -3.13
CA VAL A 85 -5.73 -10.57 -3.13
C VAL A 85 -4.99 -10.68 -4.46
N CYS A 86 -3.67 -10.68 -4.40
CA CYS A 86 -2.74 -10.67 -5.53
C CYS A 86 -2.05 -12.02 -5.69
N VAL A 87 -1.51 -12.24 -6.88
CA VAL A 87 -0.63 -13.36 -7.26
C VAL A 87 0.71 -12.81 -7.76
N TYR A 88 1.69 -13.67 -7.96
CA TYR A 88 3.05 -13.27 -8.33
C TYR A 88 3.10 -12.35 -9.56
N GLU A 89 2.25 -12.60 -10.54
CA GLU A 89 2.13 -11.83 -11.79
C GLU A 89 1.69 -10.38 -11.57
N ASP A 90 1.01 -10.09 -10.45
CA ASP A 90 0.56 -8.72 -10.12
C ASP A 90 1.70 -7.79 -9.66
N ILE A 91 2.89 -8.31 -9.36
CA ILE A 91 4.03 -7.49 -8.87
C ILE A 91 4.36 -6.36 -9.84
N GLY A 92 4.37 -6.64 -11.14
CA GLY A 92 4.61 -5.62 -12.16
C GLY A 92 3.57 -4.51 -12.14
N THR A 93 2.29 -4.87 -11.99
CA THR A 93 1.18 -3.92 -11.87
C THR A 93 1.33 -3.04 -10.63
N ILE A 94 1.65 -3.62 -9.47
CA ILE A 94 1.89 -2.88 -8.22
C ILE A 94 3.02 -1.87 -8.39
N GLN A 95 4.13 -2.27 -9.02
CA GLN A 95 5.26 -1.37 -9.28
C GLN A 95 4.86 -0.18 -10.17
N GLU A 96 4.07 -0.40 -11.20
CA GLU A 96 3.59 0.67 -12.08
C GLU A 96 2.61 1.60 -11.37
N ILE A 97 1.72 1.07 -10.51
CA ILE A 97 0.83 1.86 -9.65
C ILE A 97 1.67 2.78 -8.75
N VAL A 98 2.68 2.25 -8.06
CA VAL A 98 3.58 3.05 -7.20
C VAL A 98 4.28 4.14 -8.01
N ARG A 99 4.76 3.84 -9.22
CA ARG A 99 5.36 4.85 -10.10
C ARG A 99 4.37 5.93 -10.52
N ALA A 100 3.11 5.55 -10.80
CA ALA A 100 2.05 6.49 -11.13
C ALA A 100 1.72 7.43 -9.97
N LEU A 101 1.60 6.90 -8.75
CA LEU A 101 1.35 7.67 -7.53
C LEU A 101 2.52 8.63 -7.25
N ARG A 102 3.77 8.17 -7.36
CA ARG A 102 4.96 9.03 -7.22
C ARG A 102 4.99 10.17 -8.24
N ARG A 103 4.66 9.91 -9.50
CA ARG A 103 4.54 10.98 -10.53
C ARG A 103 3.44 11.99 -10.20
N ASN A 104 2.43 11.59 -9.42
CA ASN A 104 1.35 12.44 -8.94
C ASN A 104 1.56 12.96 -7.51
N SER A 105 2.82 13.13 -7.10
CA SER A 105 3.26 13.76 -5.86
C SER A 105 3.12 12.93 -4.58
N ALA A 106 2.94 11.59 -4.69
CA ALA A 106 3.07 10.74 -3.52
C ALA A 106 4.47 10.89 -2.90
N LEU A 107 4.51 11.02 -1.58
CA LEU A 107 5.70 11.11 -0.75
C LEU A 107 5.64 10.02 0.33
N VAL A 108 6.78 9.68 0.87
CA VAL A 108 6.91 8.85 2.07
C VAL A 108 7.76 9.57 3.10
N ASN A 109 7.59 9.24 4.37
CA ASN A 109 8.43 9.66 5.48
C ASN A 109 8.57 8.50 6.48
N ASP A 110 9.24 8.71 7.58
CA ASP A 110 9.56 7.67 8.58
C ASP A 110 8.32 7.05 9.26
N SER A 111 7.14 7.66 9.09
CA SER A 111 5.87 7.09 9.58
C SER A 111 5.18 6.18 8.56
N CYS A 112 5.66 6.10 7.33
CA CYS A 112 5.05 5.31 6.27
C CYS A 112 5.70 3.93 6.19
N GLY A 113 4.87 2.89 6.15
CA GLY A 113 5.29 1.50 6.04
C GLY A 113 4.79 0.80 4.78
N ILE A 114 5.23 -0.44 4.62
CA ILE A 114 4.69 -1.40 3.65
C ILE A 114 4.36 -2.67 4.43
N HIS A 115 3.09 -3.12 4.36
CA HIS A 115 2.64 -4.36 4.94
C HIS A 115 2.39 -5.40 3.85
N VAL A 116 2.93 -6.60 4.04
CA VAL A 116 2.73 -7.71 3.11
C VAL A 116 2.05 -8.85 3.84
N HIS A 117 0.84 -9.17 3.43
CA HIS A 117 0.05 -10.29 3.94
C HIS A 117 0.23 -11.49 3.02
N VAL A 118 0.75 -12.59 3.53
CA VAL A 118 0.95 -13.82 2.75
C VAL A 118 -0.12 -14.84 3.11
N GLY A 119 -0.79 -15.41 2.10
CA GLY A 119 -1.77 -16.46 2.30
C GLY A 119 -1.14 -17.68 2.97
N ALA A 120 -1.75 -18.13 4.07
CA ALA A 120 -1.23 -19.21 4.93
C ALA A 120 -1.95 -20.55 4.72
N GLU A 121 -2.73 -20.71 3.66
CA GLU A 121 -3.57 -21.90 3.43
C GLU A 121 -2.75 -23.21 3.32
N LYS A 122 -1.47 -23.09 2.96
CA LYS A 122 -0.53 -24.21 2.84
C LYS A 122 0.41 -24.35 4.05
N PHE A 123 0.23 -23.52 5.09
CA PHE A 123 1.13 -23.48 6.24
C PHE A 123 0.57 -24.35 7.37
N ASP A 124 1.32 -25.38 7.73
CA ASP A 124 1.10 -26.17 8.95
C ASP A 124 1.88 -25.61 10.14
N ALA A 125 1.77 -26.25 11.30
CA ALA A 125 2.48 -25.86 12.52
C ALA A 125 4.02 -25.85 12.36
N GLN A 126 4.59 -26.68 11.48
CA GLN A 126 6.01 -26.71 11.20
C GLN A 126 6.45 -25.47 10.42
N HIS A 127 5.68 -25.06 9.41
CA HIS A 127 5.95 -23.85 8.65
C HIS A 127 5.89 -22.61 9.54
N GLN A 128 4.87 -22.50 10.41
CA GLN A 128 4.73 -21.40 11.35
C GLN A 128 5.91 -21.32 12.33
N ARG A 129 6.31 -22.46 12.91
CA ARG A 129 7.51 -22.54 13.77
C ARG A 129 8.77 -22.09 13.04
N ASN A 130 8.96 -22.57 11.81
CA ASN A 130 10.13 -22.21 11.02
C ASN A 130 10.20 -20.72 10.72
N ILE A 131 9.10 -20.09 10.32
CA ILE A 131 9.03 -18.65 10.07
C ILE A 131 9.36 -17.87 11.34
N THR A 132 8.74 -18.22 12.48
CA THR A 132 8.98 -17.57 13.76
C THR A 132 10.45 -17.67 14.15
N ASN A 133 11.08 -18.85 14.02
CA ASN A 133 12.48 -19.05 14.33
C ASN A 133 13.43 -18.27 13.41
N ILE A 134 13.11 -18.20 12.11
CA ILE A 134 13.87 -17.41 11.13
C ILE A 134 13.79 -15.93 11.49
N MET A 135 12.58 -15.41 11.72
CA MET A 135 12.39 -14.01 12.11
C MET A 135 13.15 -13.69 13.40
N ALA A 136 12.96 -14.46 14.48
CA ALA A 136 13.62 -14.23 15.76
C ALA A 136 15.16 -14.32 15.67
N SER A 137 15.71 -15.21 14.84
CA SER A 137 17.16 -15.39 14.71
C SER A 137 17.84 -14.46 13.71
N LYS A 138 17.08 -13.82 12.80
CA LYS A 138 17.61 -13.00 11.70
C LYS A 138 17.06 -11.57 11.69
N GLU A 139 16.32 -11.17 12.70
CA GLU A 139 15.66 -9.86 12.79
C GLU A 139 16.63 -8.70 12.51
N GLU A 140 17.78 -8.67 13.19
CA GLU A 140 18.79 -7.62 12.98
C GLU A 140 19.35 -7.57 11.54
N LEU A 141 19.51 -8.75 10.91
CA LEU A 141 19.97 -8.83 9.54
C LEU A 141 18.92 -8.30 8.56
N ILE A 142 17.65 -8.62 8.82
CA ILE A 142 16.52 -8.14 8.01
C ILE A 142 16.42 -6.62 8.11
N TYR A 143 16.48 -6.06 9.31
CA TYR A 143 16.45 -4.60 9.49
C TYR A 143 17.61 -3.90 8.79
N LYS A 144 18.83 -4.43 8.87
CA LYS A 144 19.98 -3.87 8.14
C LYS A 144 19.83 -3.93 6.62
N ALA A 145 19.10 -4.91 6.11
CA ALA A 145 18.86 -5.04 4.67
C ALA A 145 17.77 -4.11 4.13
N LEU A 146 16.90 -3.59 5.02
CA LEU A 146 15.76 -2.74 4.67
C LEU A 146 16.03 -1.23 4.89
N GLN A 147 17.16 -0.86 5.49
CA GLN A 147 17.63 0.51 5.65
C GLN A 147 18.33 1.00 4.38
#